data_bb0d6d0f8aa869d9c3b0c72affb3a6b6
#
_entry.id   bb0d6d0f8aa869d9c3b0c72affb3a6b6
#
_cell.length_a   1.000
_cell.length_b   1.000
_cell.length_c   1.000
_cell.angle_alpha   90.00
_cell.angle_beta   90.00
_cell.angle_gamma   90.00
#
_symmetry.space_group_name_H-M   'P 1'
#
loop_
_entity.id
_entity.type
_entity.pdbx_description
1 polymer ?
#
loop_
_entity_poly.entity_id
_entity_poly.type
_entity_poly.pdbx_seq_one_letter_code
_entity_poly.pdbx_strand_id
1 'polypeptide(L)'
;MDKLYKYDLFISYATKNADIAKYVVDKIERRGRTCFIAPRDINSGADYASEIVKGISNSLAVLLIFSSESDKSAYVLREVNSAVSRNKTIIPLRIENFLPSEAMEFYLGPTHWLDAFPQVLDTHLDSIFVILSGLSAPSGEAVGGQMRFSGIHTVDMGDLFEAGWTKKQITLREIELDYLCVPPDKYVMNDMTEVVLEDWVDSVQETADVSCAIVKDDQMIGYCDIYPVENSDFDVLKSGQSMIKADMIALYSFGGQFDAYIAMISIDPDYSSQDMYMRIFDWIFLKLSKWKEEDISVNRIGVSVYQPLLEKFVKSFGFEYACTNPAGGKVYVTEMDKLIANALYRKRMKCV
;
A
#
# COMPACT_ATOMS: atom_id res chain seq x y z
N MET A 1 2.69 -2.58 -27.07
CA MET A 1 3.39 -3.09 -25.87
C MET A 1 2.91 -4.51 -25.64
N ASP A 2 3.79 -5.46 -25.73
CA ASP A 2 3.43 -6.85 -25.41
C ASP A 2 3.18 -6.93 -23.91
N LYS A 3 1.96 -7.32 -23.50
CA LYS A 3 1.64 -7.54 -22.09
C LYS A 3 2.58 -8.65 -21.58
N LEU A 4 3.28 -8.41 -20.46
CA LEU A 4 4.13 -9.40 -19.79
C LEU A 4 3.33 -10.66 -19.41
N TYR A 5 2.04 -10.50 -19.13
CA TYR A 5 1.08 -11.56 -18.85
C TYR A 5 -0.05 -11.56 -19.89
N LYS A 6 -0.49 -12.75 -20.26
CA LYS A 6 -1.62 -12.94 -21.18
C LYS A 6 -2.96 -12.55 -20.55
N TYR A 7 -3.09 -12.78 -19.25
CA TYR A 7 -4.30 -12.49 -18.47
C TYR A 7 -3.98 -11.56 -17.31
N ASP A 8 -4.92 -10.71 -16.94
CA ASP A 8 -4.82 -9.91 -15.73
C ASP A 8 -5.11 -10.76 -14.48
N LEU A 9 -6.08 -11.68 -14.58
CA LEU A 9 -6.47 -12.56 -13.49
C LEU A 9 -6.61 -14.02 -13.91
N PHE A 10 -6.18 -14.93 -13.04
CA PHE A 10 -6.64 -16.32 -12.97
C PHE A 10 -7.75 -16.40 -11.93
N ILE A 11 -8.89 -16.98 -12.27
CA ILE A 11 -10.04 -17.11 -11.37
C ILE A 11 -10.07 -18.51 -10.78
N SER A 12 -9.75 -18.59 -9.47
CA SER A 12 -9.85 -19.83 -8.69
C SER A 12 -11.16 -19.86 -7.94
N TYR A 13 -11.95 -20.95 -8.09
CA TYR A 13 -13.25 -21.08 -7.46
C TYR A 13 -13.69 -22.54 -7.34
N ALA A 14 -14.57 -22.84 -6.38
CA ALA A 14 -15.24 -24.14 -6.32
C ALA A 14 -16.38 -24.19 -7.36
N THR A 15 -16.62 -25.35 -7.95
CA THR A 15 -17.66 -25.55 -8.96
C THR A 15 -19.05 -25.05 -8.53
N LYS A 16 -19.38 -25.17 -7.23
CA LYS A 16 -20.63 -24.65 -6.67
C LYS A 16 -20.75 -23.12 -6.70
N ASN A 17 -19.64 -22.42 -6.82
CA ASN A 17 -19.60 -20.95 -6.91
C ASN A 17 -19.49 -20.45 -8.37
N ALA A 18 -19.74 -21.33 -9.36
CA ALA A 18 -19.54 -21.01 -10.77
C ALA A 18 -20.34 -19.79 -11.26
N ASP A 19 -21.55 -19.58 -10.74
CA ASP A 19 -22.37 -18.45 -11.14
C ASP A 19 -21.81 -17.12 -10.62
N ILE A 20 -21.29 -17.10 -9.40
CA ILE A 20 -20.61 -15.94 -8.83
C ILE A 20 -19.31 -15.68 -9.58
N ALA A 21 -18.51 -16.72 -9.86
CA ALA A 21 -17.27 -16.59 -10.61
C ALA A 21 -17.50 -16.01 -12.02
N LYS A 22 -18.53 -16.49 -12.73
CA LYS A 22 -18.91 -15.96 -14.06
C LYS A 22 -19.36 -14.49 -13.97
N TYR A 23 -20.16 -14.16 -12.96
CA TYR A 23 -20.61 -12.79 -12.73
C TYR A 23 -19.42 -11.84 -12.51
N VAL A 24 -18.48 -12.21 -11.65
CA VAL A 24 -17.26 -11.45 -11.39
C VAL A 24 -16.42 -11.28 -12.66
N VAL A 25 -16.21 -12.37 -13.41
CA VAL A 25 -15.49 -12.33 -14.69
C VAL A 25 -16.15 -11.40 -15.69
N ASP A 26 -17.47 -11.49 -15.87
CA ASP A 26 -18.22 -10.62 -16.79
C ASP A 26 -18.03 -9.14 -16.44
N LYS A 27 -18.11 -8.79 -15.15
CA LYS A 27 -17.89 -7.41 -14.67
C LYS A 27 -16.45 -6.93 -14.91
N ILE A 28 -15.46 -7.78 -14.63
CA ILE A 28 -14.04 -7.46 -14.81
C ILE A 28 -13.72 -7.30 -16.31
N GLU A 29 -14.20 -8.21 -17.17
CA GLU A 29 -13.93 -8.17 -18.61
C GLU A 29 -14.64 -7.00 -19.30
N ARG A 30 -15.83 -6.60 -18.86
CA ARG A 30 -16.52 -5.39 -19.36
C ARG A 30 -15.75 -4.09 -19.08
N ARG A 31 -14.90 -4.07 -18.06
CA ARG A 31 -14.01 -2.95 -17.75
C ARG A 31 -12.63 -3.05 -18.40
N GLY A 32 -12.46 -3.95 -19.40
CA GLY A 32 -11.27 -4.05 -20.23
C GLY A 32 -10.12 -4.88 -19.67
N ARG A 33 -10.33 -5.62 -18.58
CA ARG A 33 -9.36 -6.57 -18.05
C ARG A 33 -9.58 -7.97 -18.64
N THR A 34 -8.57 -8.82 -18.59
CA THR A 34 -8.61 -10.17 -19.15
C THR A 34 -8.54 -11.22 -18.06
N CYS A 35 -9.46 -12.21 -18.09
CA CYS A 35 -9.50 -13.28 -17.10
C CYS A 35 -9.23 -14.63 -17.74
N PHE A 36 -8.51 -15.51 -17.03
CA PHE A 36 -8.50 -16.95 -17.29
C PHE A 36 -9.46 -17.64 -16.31
N ILE A 37 -10.46 -18.32 -16.82
CA ILE A 37 -11.41 -19.10 -16.01
C ILE A 37 -11.63 -20.49 -16.63
N ALA A 38 -11.43 -21.54 -15.85
CA ALA A 38 -11.74 -22.91 -16.25
C ALA A 38 -13.26 -23.20 -16.11
N PRO A 39 -13.88 -23.99 -16.99
CA PRO A 39 -13.27 -24.65 -18.14
C PRO A 39 -13.24 -23.79 -19.44
N ARG A 40 -13.75 -22.54 -19.42
CA ARG A 40 -13.90 -21.69 -20.62
C ARG A 40 -12.61 -21.56 -21.42
N ASP A 41 -11.49 -21.32 -20.73
CA ASP A 41 -10.20 -20.98 -21.34
C ASP A 41 -9.24 -22.17 -21.45
N ILE A 42 -9.75 -23.38 -21.22
CA ILE A 42 -8.99 -24.63 -21.40
C ILE A 42 -9.16 -25.13 -22.83
N ASN A 43 -8.05 -25.40 -23.52
CA ASN A 43 -8.09 -25.95 -24.87
C ASN A 43 -8.66 -27.36 -24.89
N SER A 44 -9.58 -27.64 -25.83
CA SER A 44 -10.14 -28.97 -26.04
C SER A 44 -9.05 -30.00 -26.34
N GLY A 45 -9.02 -31.09 -25.58
CA GLY A 45 -8.03 -32.18 -25.72
C GLY A 45 -6.68 -31.94 -25.05
N ALA A 46 -6.48 -30.80 -24.40
CA ALA A 46 -5.28 -30.55 -23.61
C ALA A 46 -5.35 -31.24 -22.23
N ASP A 47 -4.19 -31.48 -21.64
CA ASP A 47 -4.13 -31.91 -20.23
C ASP A 47 -4.62 -30.78 -19.31
N TYR A 48 -5.72 -31.05 -18.60
CA TYR A 48 -6.41 -30.08 -17.75
C TYR A 48 -5.49 -29.47 -16.70
N ALA A 49 -4.69 -30.29 -16.01
CA ALA A 49 -3.78 -29.82 -14.97
C ALA A 49 -2.68 -28.91 -15.53
N SER A 50 -2.15 -29.26 -16.70
CA SER A 50 -1.15 -28.45 -17.40
C SER A 50 -1.70 -27.08 -17.81
N GLU A 51 -2.93 -27.03 -18.32
CA GLU A 51 -3.57 -25.75 -18.71
C GLU A 51 -3.87 -24.85 -17.51
N ILE A 52 -4.28 -25.42 -16.38
CA ILE A 52 -4.42 -24.66 -15.11
C ILE A 52 -3.08 -24.03 -14.69
N VAL A 53 -2.01 -24.82 -14.67
CA VAL A 53 -0.68 -24.32 -14.32
C VAL A 53 -0.21 -23.20 -15.26
N LYS A 54 -0.45 -23.36 -16.58
CA LYS A 54 -0.17 -22.33 -17.58
C LYS A 54 -1.03 -21.08 -17.35
N GLY A 55 -2.33 -21.28 -17.06
CA GLY A 55 -3.24 -20.18 -16.75
C GLY A 55 -2.73 -19.34 -15.58
N ILE A 56 -2.37 -19.97 -14.47
CA ILE A 56 -1.78 -19.31 -13.30
C ILE A 56 -0.47 -18.59 -13.68
N SER A 57 0.44 -19.28 -14.39
CA SER A 57 1.74 -18.71 -14.76
C SER A 57 1.62 -17.49 -15.67
N ASN A 58 0.64 -17.51 -16.60
CA ASN A 58 0.39 -16.45 -17.57
C ASN A 58 -0.57 -15.36 -17.08
N SER A 59 -0.98 -15.41 -15.81
CA SER A 59 -1.80 -14.37 -15.18
C SER A 59 -0.96 -13.49 -14.28
N LEU A 60 -1.32 -12.20 -14.20
CA LEU A 60 -0.68 -11.23 -13.33
C LEU A 60 -0.95 -11.56 -11.86
N ALA A 61 -2.21 -11.86 -11.51
CA ALA A 61 -2.62 -12.26 -10.18
C ALA A 61 -3.66 -13.40 -10.21
N VAL A 62 -3.97 -13.96 -9.04
CA VAL A 62 -5.01 -14.97 -8.83
C VAL A 62 -6.12 -14.36 -7.98
N LEU A 63 -7.35 -14.34 -8.49
CA LEU A 63 -8.55 -14.01 -7.72
C LEU A 63 -9.18 -15.31 -7.21
N LEU A 64 -9.16 -15.49 -5.89
CA LEU A 64 -9.77 -16.62 -5.23
C LEU A 64 -11.19 -16.27 -4.77
N ILE A 65 -12.20 -16.86 -5.37
CA ILE A 65 -13.59 -16.80 -4.85
C ILE A 65 -13.67 -17.72 -3.65
N PHE A 66 -13.54 -17.15 -2.45
CA PHE A 66 -13.45 -17.91 -1.21
C PHE A 66 -14.82 -18.14 -0.56
N SER A 67 -15.09 -19.41 -0.24
CA SER A 67 -16.29 -19.90 0.44
C SER A 67 -15.97 -21.17 1.20
N SER A 68 -16.91 -21.69 1.98
CA SER A 68 -16.81 -23.01 2.62
C SER A 68 -16.64 -24.16 1.61
N GLU A 69 -17.10 -23.99 0.36
CA GLU A 69 -16.95 -24.97 -0.71
C GLU A 69 -15.55 -24.89 -1.36
N SER A 70 -15.02 -23.69 -1.52
CA SER A 70 -13.65 -23.51 -2.06
C SER A 70 -12.60 -23.99 -1.04
N ASP A 71 -12.82 -23.74 0.24
CA ASP A 71 -11.94 -24.20 1.31
C ASP A 71 -11.80 -25.74 1.36
N LYS A 72 -12.90 -26.48 1.08
CA LYS A 72 -12.92 -27.94 1.01
C LYS A 72 -12.42 -28.50 -0.31
N SER A 73 -12.20 -27.66 -1.31
CA SER A 73 -11.83 -28.10 -2.65
C SER A 73 -10.34 -28.40 -2.76
N ALA A 74 -9.99 -29.66 -2.95
CA ALA A 74 -8.61 -30.07 -3.22
C ALA A 74 -8.04 -29.44 -4.52
N TYR A 75 -8.88 -29.08 -5.49
CA TYR A 75 -8.46 -28.39 -6.70
C TYR A 75 -8.09 -26.94 -6.41
N VAL A 76 -8.96 -26.21 -5.71
CA VAL A 76 -8.69 -24.83 -5.28
C VAL A 76 -7.41 -24.75 -4.44
N LEU A 77 -7.24 -25.66 -3.47
CA LEU A 77 -6.03 -25.71 -2.65
C LEU A 77 -4.75 -25.91 -3.50
N ARG A 78 -4.81 -26.74 -4.55
CA ARG A 78 -3.68 -26.93 -5.48
C ARG A 78 -3.41 -25.67 -6.32
N GLU A 79 -4.45 -24.97 -6.74
CA GLU A 79 -4.32 -23.72 -7.48
C GLU A 79 -3.67 -22.64 -6.61
N VAL A 80 -4.13 -22.49 -5.37
CA VAL A 80 -3.54 -21.58 -4.37
C VAL A 80 -2.07 -21.92 -4.11
N ASN A 81 -1.74 -23.19 -3.84
CA ASN A 81 -0.36 -23.63 -3.68
C ASN A 81 0.49 -23.35 -4.94
N SER A 82 -0.07 -23.60 -6.12
CA SER A 82 0.58 -23.29 -7.41
C SER A 82 0.84 -21.81 -7.60
N ALA A 83 -0.07 -20.94 -7.15
CA ALA A 83 0.08 -19.50 -7.18
C ALA A 83 1.20 -19.04 -6.21
N VAL A 84 1.16 -19.49 -4.96
CA VAL A 84 2.17 -19.17 -3.94
C VAL A 84 3.58 -19.60 -4.38
N SER A 85 3.73 -20.84 -4.88
CA SER A 85 5.03 -21.34 -5.37
C SER A 85 5.58 -20.59 -6.59
N ARG A 86 4.77 -19.73 -7.23
CA ARG A 86 5.15 -18.87 -8.36
C ARG A 86 5.19 -17.38 -7.99
N ASN A 87 5.14 -17.07 -6.69
CA ASN A 87 5.11 -15.70 -6.18
C ASN A 87 4.01 -14.84 -6.84
N LYS A 88 2.83 -15.46 -7.11
CA LYS A 88 1.68 -14.73 -7.63
C LYS A 88 0.92 -14.08 -6.48
N THR A 89 0.55 -12.83 -6.68
CA THR A 89 -0.40 -12.17 -5.77
C THR A 89 -1.72 -12.91 -5.77
N ILE A 90 -2.21 -13.28 -4.60
CA ILE A 90 -3.52 -13.88 -4.43
C ILE A 90 -4.45 -12.84 -3.81
N ILE A 91 -5.59 -12.62 -4.43
CA ILE A 91 -6.64 -11.71 -4.00
C ILE A 91 -7.81 -12.59 -3.50
N PRO A 92 -7.96 -12.82 -2.18
CA PRO A 92 -9.07 -13.63 -1.68
C PRO A 92 -10.33 -12.77 -1.59
N LEU A 93 -11.33 -13.09 -2.40
CA LEU A 93 -12.67 -12.50 -2.38
C LEU A 93 -13.59 -13.43 -1.59
N ARG A 94 -13.84 -13.11 -0.32
CA ARG A 94 -14.67 -13.92 0.57
C ARG A 94 -16.15 -13.59 0.35
N ILE A 95 -16.92 -14.58 -0.09
CA ILE A 95 -18.33 -14.40 -0.50
C ILE A 95 -19.33 -14.86 0.58
N GLU A 96 -18.86 -15.43 1.68
CA GLU A 96 -19.66 -15.82 2.82
C GLU A 96 -18.86 -15.70 4.13
N ASN A 97 -19.55 -15.54 5.26
CA ASN A 97 -18.90 -15.45 6.57
C ASN A 97 -18.35 -16.81 7.01
N PHE A 98 -17.20 -17.18 6.47
CA PHE A 98 -16.53 -18.44 6.74
C PHE A 98 -15.03 -18.20 6.96
N LEU A 99 -14.46 -18.83 7.99
CA LEU A 99 -13.03 -18.77 8.27
C LEU A 99 -12.29 -19.86 7.50
N PRO A 100 -11.08 -19.60 7.01
CA PRO A 100 -10.29 -20.60 6.30
C PRO A 100 -9.91 -21.77 7.22
N SER A 101 -9.78 -22.97 6.66
CA SER A 101 -9.16 -24.11 7.31
C SER A 101 -7.65 -23.86 7.54
N GLU A 102 -7.02 -24.59 8.47
CA GLU A 102 -5.58 -24.50 8.72
C GLU A 102 -4.74 -24.65 7.44
N ALA A 103 -5.16 -25.54 6.52
CA ALA A 103 -4.47 -25.73 5.24
C ALA A 103 -4.57 -24.51 4.33
N MET A 104 -5.71 -23.84 4.28
CA MET A 104 -5.91 -22.65 3.47
C MET A 104 -5.28 -21.43 4.16
N GLU A 105 -5.40 -21.33 5.48
CA GLU A 105 -4.76 -20.28 6.28
C GLU A 105 -3.23 -20.29 6.14
N PHE A 106 -2.61 -21.45 6.05
CA PHE A 106 -1.17 -21.60 5.82
C PHE A 106 -0.70 -20.83 4.57
N TYR A 107 -1.50 -20.84 3.50
CA TYR A 107 -1.17 -20.14 2.26
C TYR A 107 -1.63 -18.68 2.24
N LEU A 108 -2.74 -18.36 2.90
CA LEU A 108 -3.42 -17.08 2.83
C LEU A 108 -3.28 -16.22 4.10
N GLY A 109 -2.63 -16.74 5.16
CA GLY A 109 -2.57 -16.10 6.47
C GLY A 109 -2.16 -14.62 6.48
N PRO A 110 -1.14 -14.18 5.74
CA PRO A 110 -0.77 -12.76 5.68
C PRO A 110 -1.54 -11.95 4.62
N THR A 111 -2.44 -12.58 3.85
CA THR A 111 -3.10 -11.95 2.71
C THR A 111 -4.31 -11.11 3.14
N HIS A 112 -4.49 -9.94 2.54
CA HIS A 112 -5.67 -9.12 2.76
C HIS A 112 -6.91 -9.73 2.08
N TRP A 113 -8.01 -9.84 2.83
CA TRP A 113 -9.27 -10.40 2.39
C TRP A 113 -10.24 -9.32 1.93
N LEU A 114 -10.87 -9.51 0.77
CA LEU A 114 -11.99 -8.70 0.33
C LEU A 114 -13.29 -9.37 0.77
N ASP A 115 -13.97 -8.80 1.76
CA ASP A 115 -15.18 -9.38 2.37
C ASP A 115 -16.45 -8.93 1.64
N ALA A 116 -16.87 -9.70 0.64
CA ALA A 116 -18.06 -9.44 -0.16
C ALA A 116 -19.36 -10.00 0.49
N PHE A 117 -19.43 -9.95 1.82
CA PHE A 117 -20.60 -10.29 2.61
C PHE A 117 -20.61 -9.43 3.90
N PRO A 118 -21.76 -9.06 4.44
CA PRO A 118 -23.11 -9.02 3.85
C PRO A 118 -23.27 -7.93 2.78
N GLN A 119 -22.17 -7.32 2.36
CA GLN A 119 -22.14 -6.22 1.40
C GLN A 119 -22.37 -6.70 -0.04
N VAL A 120 -22.68 -5.76 -0.93
CA VAL A 120 -22.87 -6.05 -2.34
C VAL A 120 -21.53 -6.37 -3.00
N LEU A 121 -21.45 -7.48 -3.73
CA LEU A 121 -20.24 -7.94 -4.43
C LEU A 121 -19.61 -6.87 -5.34
N ASP A 122 -20.44 -6.01 -5.95
CA ASP A 122 -19.99 -4.97 -6.88
C ASP A 122 -19.08 -3.93 -6.23
N THR A 123 -19.23 -3.64 -4.92
CA THR A 123 -18.36 -2.69 -4.21
C THR A 123 -16.91 -3.16 -4.10
N HIS A 124 -16.67 -4.47 -4.13
CA HIS A 124 -15.33 -5.04 -4.04
C HIS A 124 -14.62 -5.17 -5.40
N LEU A 125 -15.38 -5.04 -6.51
CA LEU A 125 -14.80 -5.08 -7.84
C LEU A 125 -13.82 -3.91 -8.05
N ASP A 126 -14.14 -2.73 -7.52
CA ASP A 126 -13.28 -1.56 -7.61
C ASP A 126 -11.93 -1.80 -6.88
N SER A 127 -11.96 -2.42 -5.72
CA SER A 127 -10.74 -2.83 -4.99
C SER A 127 -9.87 -3.80 -5.81
N ILE A 128 -10.49 -4.76 -6.52
CA ILE A 128 -9.77 -5.66 -7.43
C ILE A 128 -9.10 -4.87 -8.55
N PHE A 129 -9.79 -3.87 -9.13
CA PHE A 129 -9.20 -3.01 -10.17
C PHE A 129 -8.04 -2.18 -9.65
N VAL A 130 -8.12 -1.66 -8.44
CA VAL A 130 -7.04 -0.93 -7.76
C VAL A 130 -5.81 -1.85 -7.62
N ILE A 131 -5.99 -3.04 -7.05
CA ILE A 131 -4.90 -4.03 -6.88
C ILE A 131 -4.29 -4.39 -8.24
N LEU A 132 -5.11 -4.69 -9.26
CA LEU A 132 -4.61 -5.03 -10.60
C LEU A 132 -3.88 -3.86 -11.26
N SER A 133 -4.30 -2.64 -11.00
CA SER A 133 -3.64 -1.45 -11.55
C SER A 133 -2.28 -1.25 -10.89
N GLY A 134 -2.15 -1.52 -9.60
CA GLY A 134 -0.89 -1.53 -8.89
C GLY A 134 0.06 -2.63 -9.43
N LEU A 135 -0.44 -3.85 -9.57
CA LEU A 135 0.33 -4.97 -10.13
C LEU A 135 0.66 -4.81 -11.62
N SER A 136 -0.20 -4.09 -12.38
CA SER A 136 0.00 -3.80 -13.81
C SER A 136 0.77 -2.51 -14.04
N ALA A 137 0.91 -1.67 -13.02
CA ALA A 137 1.89 -0.60 -13.06
C ALA A 137 3.23 -1.28 -13.34
N PRO A 138 3.98 -0.86 -14.37
CA PRO A 138 5.29 -1.41 -14.59
C PRO A 138 6.05 -1.27 -13.28
N SER A 139 6.48 -2.39 -12.71
CA SER A 139 7.55 -2.38 -11.74
C SER A 139 8.71 -1.69 -12.44
N GLY A 140 8.81 -0.34 -12.31
CA GLY A 140 9.93 0.43 -12.84
C GLY A 140 10.31 0.17 -14.29
N GLU A 141 9.38 -0.15 -15.22
CA GLU A 141 9.73 -0.06 -16.63
C GLU A 141 9.87 1.42 -16.99
N ALA A 142 11.11 1.87 -16.96
CA ALA A 142 11.52 3.16 -17.46
C ALA A 142 10.88 3.41 -18.83
N VAL A 143 10.05 4.43 -18.92
CA VAL A 143 9.62 4.98 -20.21
C VAL A 143 10.90 5.42 -20.92
N GLY A 144 11.42 4.56 -21.80
CA GLY A 144 12.61 4.88 -22.59
C GLY A 144 13.88 4.10 -22.27
N GLY A 145 13.83 2.88 -21.74
CA GLY A 145 14.96 1.92 -21.87
C GLY A 145 16.24 2.22 -21.06
N GLN A 146 16.26 3.21 -20.17
CA GLN A 146 17.35 3.45 -19.24
C GLN A 146 16.84 3.45 -17.81
N MET A 147 17.41 2.57 -16.94
CA MET A 147 17.21 2.60 -15.50
C MET A 147 17.67 3.97 -14.96
N ARG A 148 16.78 4.70 -14.30
CA ARG A 148 17.06 6.04 -13.77
C ARG A 148 17.62 6.01 -12.36
N PHE A 149 17.17 5.03 -11.56
CA PHE A 149 17.64 4.82 -10.20
C PHE A 149 18.32 3.45 -10.11
N SER A 150 19.65 3.44 -10.13
CA SER A 150 20.44 2.22 -9.88
C SER A 150 20.82 2.15 -8.40
N GLY A 151 20.45 1.06 -7.72
CA GLY A 151 20.63 0.94 -6.27
C GLY A 151 19.49 1.58 -5.47
N ILE A 152 19.76 1.91 -4.20
CA ILE A 152 18.74 2.44 -3.28
C ILE A 152 18.91 3.94 -3.12
N HIS A 153 17.84 4.69 -3.43
CA HIS A 153 17.76 6.15 -3.32
C HIS A 153 16.58 6.56 -2.45
N THR A 154 16.74 7.65 -1.70
CA THR A 154 15.64 8.41 -1.10
C THR A 154 15.46 9.64 -1.96
N VAL A 155 14.25 9.84 -2.48
CA VAL A 155 13.93 10.87 -3.47
C VAL A 155 12.65 11.59 -3.06
N ASP A 156 12.52 12.85 -3.46
CA ASP A 156 11.26 13.59 -3.34
C ASP A 156 10.26 13.08 -4.39
N MET A 157 8.97 13.29 -4.17
CA MET A 157 7.96 12.89 -5.16
C MET A 157 8.13 13.64 -6.49
N GLY A 158 8.69 14.87 -6.46
CA GLY A 158 9.06 15.62 -7.65
C GLY A 158 10.07 14.88 -8.54
N ASP A 159 11.06 14.21 -7.93
CA ASP A 159 12.06 13.42 -8.67
C ASP A 159 11.41 12.22 -9.38
N LEU A 160 10.36 11.63 -8.79
CA LEU A 160 9.59 10.56 -9.44
C LEU A 160 8.84 11.07 -10.68
N PHE A 161 8.26 12.28 -10.61
CA PHE A 161 7.62 12.90 -11.78
C PHE A 161 8.64 13.19 -12.88
N GLU A 162 9.81 13.72 -12.54
CA GLU A 162 10.91 13.95 -13.50
C GLU A 162 11.42 12.62 -14.07
N ALA A 163 11.39 11.56 -13.28
CA ALA A 163 11.67 10.20 -13.72
C ALA A 163 10.56 9.58 -14.59
N GLY A 164 9.45 10.29 -14.82
CA GLY A 164 8.34 9.88 -15.69
C GLY A 164 7.27 9.03 -15.00
N TRP A 165 7.29 8.96 -13.67
CA TRP A 165 6.18 8.37 -12.92
C TRP A 165 4.95 9.26 -13.02
N THR A 166 3.78 8.65 -13.17
CA THR A 166 2.50 9.37 -13.11
C THR A 166 1.99 9.42 -11.68
N LYS A 167 1.18 10.43 -11.35
CA LYS A 167 0.47 10.52 -10.08
C LYS A 167 -0.24 9.21 -9.73
N LYS A 168 -0.99 8.64 -10.67
CA LYS A 168 -1.71 7.39 -10.49
C LYS A 168 -0.80 6.22 -10.13
N GLN A 169 0.39 6.12 -10.73
CA GLN A 169 1.37 5.08 -10.40
C GLN A 169 1.90 5.23 -8.98
N ILE A 170 2.20 6.46 -8.56
CA ILE A 170 2.66 6.77 -7.20
C ILE A 170 1.57 6.41 -6.20
N THR A 171 0.36 6.95 -6.35
CA THR A 171 -0.76 6.70 -5.43
C THR A 171 -1.09 5.23 -5.28
N LEU A 172 -1.15 4.48 -6.39
CA LEU A 172 -1.41 3.05 -6.34
C LEU A 172 -0.31 2.30 -5.59
N ARG A 173 0.96 2.70 -5.76
CA ARG A 173 2.07 2.05 -5.05
C ARG A 173 2.10 2.41 -3.57
N GLU A 174 1.74 3.63 -3.19
CA GLU A 174 1.55 4.03 -1.79
C GLU A 174 0.49 3.17 -1.11
N ILE A 175 -0.68 3.02 -1.75
CA ILE A 175 -1.77 2.17 -1.28
C ILE A 175 -1.31 0.72 -1.08
N GLU A 176 -0.58 0.15 -2.05
CA GLU A 176 -0.02 -1.20 -1.91
C GLU A 176 0.90 -1.33 -0.70
N LEU A 177 1.81 -0.36 -0.52
CA LEU A 177 2.74 -0.34 0.60
C LEU A 177 2.00 -0.23 1.94
N ASP A 178 0.92 0.54 2.00
CA ASP A 178 0.09 0.64 3.18
C ASP A 178 -0.59 -0.68 3.53
N TYR A 179 -1.14 -1.38 2.54
CA TYR A 179 -1.70 -2.71 2.75
C TYR A 179 -0.69 -3.73 3.28
N LEU A 180 0.58 -3.60 2.92
CA LEU A 180 1.64 -4.45 3.44
C LEU A 180 2.04 -4.09 4.88
N CYS A 181 1.84 -2.84 5.28
CA CYS A 181 2.34 -2.29 6.54
C CYS A 181 1.31 -2.17 7.65
N VAL A 182 0.04 -1.94 7.30
CA VAL A 182 -1.07 -1.77 8.24
C VAL A 182 -1.83 -3.09 8.36
N PRO A 183 -2.21 -3.53 9.58
CA PRO A 183 -3.00 -4.74 9.76
C PRO A 183 -4.31 -4.67 8.93
N PRO A 184 -4.66 -5.73 8.19
CA PRO A 184 -5.80 -5.73 7.25
C PRO A 184 -7.15 -5.39 7.89
N ASP A 185 -7.34 -5.79 9.16
CA ASP A 185 -8.55 -5.49 9.95
C ASP A 185 -8.62 -4.02 10.41
N LYS A 186 -7.55 -3.26 10.23
CA LYS A 186 -7.40 -1.87 10.68
C LYS A 186 -7.38 -0.87 9.53
N TYR A 187 -7.05 -1.32 8.33
CA TYR A 187 -6.99 -0.45 7.17
C TYR A 187 -8.40 -0.23 6.60
N VAL A 188 -9.00 0.90 6.93
CA VAL A 188 -10.36 1.25 6.52
C VAL A 188 -10.35 1.85 5.11
N MET A 189 -10.01 1.03 4.11
CA MET A 189 -10.20 1.38 2.69
C MET A 189 -11.56 0.85 2.15
N ASN A 190 -12.54 0.67 3.03
CA ASN A 190 -13.85 0.13 2.66
C ASN A 190 -14.65 1.02 1.69
N ASP A 191 -14.20 2.27 1.46
CA ASP A 191 -14.87 3.25 0.62
C ASP A 191 -13.99 3.77 -0.53
N MET A 192 -12.97 3.02 -0.99
CA MET A 192 -12.20 3.39 -2.18
C MET A 192 -13.05 3.20 -3.44
N THR A 193 -13.91 4.17 -3.66
CA THR A 193 -14.58 4.35 -4.94
C THR A 193 -13.60 4.95 -5.95
N GLU A 194 -13.90 4.87 -7.25
CA GLU A 194 -13.10 5.50 -8.30
C GLU A 194 -12.92 7.01 -8.05
N VAL A 195 -13.94 7.68 -7.50
CA VAL A 195 -13.91 9.09 -7.10
C VAL A 195 -12.89 9.34 -5.99
N VAL A 196 -12.87 8.52 -4.95
CA VAL A 196 -11.89 8.67 -3.85
C VAL A 196 -10.46 8.46 -4.35
N LEU A 197 -10.24 7.49 -5.26
CA LEU A 197 -8.94 7.29 -5.88
C LEU A 197 -8.52 8.49 -6.73
N GLU A 198 -9.44 9.08 -7.50
CA GLU A 198 -9.16 10.28 -8.30
C GLU A 198 -8.81 11.48 -7.42
N ASP A 199 -9.54 11.70 -6.32
CA ASP A 199 -9.23 12.75 -5.34
C ASP A 199 -7.83 12.56 -4.73
N TRP A 200 -7.45 11.33 -4.40
CA TRP A 200 -6.11 11.03 -3.91
C TRP A 200 -5.03 11.22 -4.97
N VAL A 201 -5.28 10.77 -6.19
CA VAL A 201 -4.37 10.99 -7.33
C VAL A 201 -4.15 12.48 -7.57
N ASP A 202 -5.18 13.30 -7.45
CA ASP A 202 -5.05 14.75 -7.62
C ASP A 202 -4.27 15.39 -6.47
N SER A 203 -4.43 14.91 -5.24
CA SER A 203 -3.73 15.42 -4.06
C SER A 203 -2.22 15.17 -4.09
N VAL A 204 -1.73 14.11 -4.73
CA VAL A 204 -0.28 13.76 -4.77
C VAL A 204 0.58 14.91 -5.32
N GLN A 205 0.11 15.69 -6.28
CA GLN A 205 0.88 16.83 -6.78
C GLN A 205 0.99 17.96 -5.76
N GLU A 206 -0.07 18.19 -4.99
CA GLU A 206 -0.09 19.21 -3.94
C GLU A 206 0.77 18.82 -2.75
N THR A 207 0.90 17.52 -2.51
CA THR A 207 1.70 16.95 -1.42
C THR A 207 3.12 16.53 -1.83
N ALA A 208 3.50 16.70 -3.10
CA ALA A 208 4.80 16.29 -3.62
C ALA A 208 6.00 16.87 -2.85
N ASP A 209 5.84 18.06 -2.25
CA ASP A 209 6.87 18.69 -1.43
C ASP A 209 6.93 18.16 0.02
N VAL A 210 5.92 17.43 0.48
CA VAL A 210 5.83 16.89 1.86
C VAL A 210 5.94 15.38 1.92
N SER A 211 6.31 14.76 0.80
CA SER A 211 6.39 13.31 0.64
C SER A 211 7.72 12.88 0.05
N CYS A 212 8.23 11.72 0.49
CA CYS A 212 9.40 11.09 -0.13
C CYS A 212 9.15 9.62 -0.42
N ALA A 213 9.91 9.10 -1.35
CA ALA A 213 9.96 7.67 -1.66
C ALA A 213 11.35 7.08 -1.44
N ILE A 214 11.40 5.81 -1.07
CA ILE A 214 12.60 4.99 -1.21
C ILE A 214 12.43 4.17 -2.49
N VAL A 215 13.36 4.37 -3.42
CA VAL A 215 13.38 3.67 -4.71
C VAL A 215 14.59 2.77 -4.78
N LYS A 216 14.41 1.54 -5.22
CA LYS A 216 15.46 0.58 -5.51
C LYS A 216 15.29 0.08 -6.94
N ASP A 217 16.31 0.30 -7.78
CA ASP A 217 16.32 -0.18 -9.16
C ASP A 217 15.00 0.15 -9.90
N ASP A 218 14.57 1.42 -9.84
CA ASP A 218 13.31 1.97 -10.37
C ASP A 218 12.02 1.41 -9.74
N GLN A 219 12.09 0.67 -8.63
CA GLN A 219 10.94 0.20 -7.88
C GLN A 219 10.78 1.00 -6.58
N MET A 220 9.64 1.60 -6.34
CA MET A 220 9.31 2.25 -5.07
C MET A 220 9.04 1.17 -4.01
N ILE A 221 9.93 1.09 -3.00
CA ILE A 221 9.91 0.08 -1.93
C ILE A 221 9.51 0.65 -0.58
N GLY A 222 9.27 1.93 -0.49
CA GLY A 222 8.78 2.61 0.71
C GLY A 222 8.48 4.07 0.44
N TYR A 223 7.73 4.69 1.35
CA TYR A 223 7.43 6.10 1.30
C TYR A 223 7.14 6.68 2.69
N CYS A 224 7.09 8.00 2.77
CA CYS A 224 6.74 8.73 3.97
C CYS A 224 6.08 10.06 3.60
N ASP A 225 5.01 10.39 4.34
CA ASP A 225 4.32 11.67 4.27
C ASP A 225 4.44 12.41 5.61
N ILE A 226 4.85 13.67 5.56
CA ILE A 226 4.88 14.56 6.70
C ILE A 226 4.13 15.85 6.35
N TYR A 227 3.05 16.13 7.07
CA TYR A 227 2.18 17.27 6.80
C TYR A 227 2.30 18.33 7.89
N PRO A 228 2.32 19.62 7.52
CA PRO A 228 2.03 20.69 8.48
C PRO A 228 0.54 20.65 8.82
N VAL A 229 0.22 20.75 10.10
CA VAL A 229 -1.15 20.78 10.62
C VAL A 229 -1.32 21.91 11.62
N GLU A 230 -2.51 22.48 11.70
CA GLU A 230 -2.83 23.46 12.72
C GLU A 230 -2.79 22.83 14.13
N ASN A 231 -2.50 23.64 15.16
CA ASN A 231 -2.37 23.16 16.54
C ASN A 231 -3.64 22.44 17.04
N SER A 232 -4.83 22.92 16.63
CA SER A 232 -6.12 22.31 16.99
C SER A 232 -6.28 20.92 16.38
N ASP A 233 -5.91 20.75 15.12
CA ASP A 233 -5.99 19.46 14.41
C ASP A 233 -4.95 18.49 14.94
N PHE A 234 -3.76 18.97 15.27
CA PHE A 234 -2.75 18.16 15.94
C PHE A 234 -3.25 17.60 17.29
N ASP A 235 -3.97 18.40 18.08
CA ASP A 235 -4.52 17.94 19.35
C ASP A 235 -5.62 16.87 19.16
N VAL A 236 -6.41 16.95 18.10
CA VAL A 236 -7.37 15.89 17.70
C VAL A 236 -6.63 14.60 17.32
N LEU A 237 -5.58 14.68 16.51
CA LEU A 237 -4.76 13.54 16.11
C LEU A 237 -4.04 12.91 17.31
N LYS A 238 -3.44 13.74 18.18
CA LYS A 238 -2.76 13.32 19.41
C LYS A 238 -3.69 12.65 20.40
N SER A 239 -4.98 13.01 20.43
CA SER A 239 -5.98 12.41 21.31
C SER A 239 -6.51 11.07 20.79
N GLY A 240 -6.24 10.69 19.55
CA GLY A 240 -6.75 9.49 18.92
C GLY A 240 -8.20 9.58 18.46
N GLN A 241 -8.78 10.78 18.38
CA GLN A 241 -10.17 10.97 17.98
C GLN A 241 -10.36 10.85 16.46
N SER A 242 -9.30 11.08 15.67
CA SER A 242 -9.34 11.00 14.22
C SER A 242 -8.04 10.45 13.65
N MET A 243 -8.12 9.98 12.40
CA MET A 243 -6.99 9.88 11.49
C MET A 243 -6.76 11.25 10.85
N ILE A 244 -5.57 11.47 10.28
CA ILE A 244 -5.34 12.67 9.46
C ILE A 244 -6.27 12.65 8.25
N LYS A 245 -6.76 13.84 7.88
CA LYS A 245 -7.63 14.07 6.71
C LYS A 245 -7.07 15.20 5.89
N ALA A 246 -7.45 15.27 4.62
CA ALA A 246 -6.98 16.30 3.70
C ALA A 246 -7.29 17.72 4.18
N ASP A 247 -8.43 17.94 4.85
CA ASP A 247 -8.85 19.24 5.39
C ASP A 247 -8.05 19.68 6.64
N MET A 248 -7.27 18.76 7.25
CA MET A 248 -6.36 19.06 8.38
C MET A 248 -4.95 19.49 7.91
N ILE A 249 -4.64 19.31 6.63
CA ILE A 249 -3.33 19.69 6.09
C ILE A 249 -3.32 21.21 5.92
N ALA A 250 -2.43 21.88 6.66
CA ALA A 250 -2.29 23.32 6.53
C ALA A 250 -1.63 23.67 5.20
N LEU A 251 -2.28 24.54 4.42
CA LEU A 251 -1.66 25.09 3.23
C LEU A 251 -0.51 26.03 3.65
N TYR A 252 0.65 25.84 3.05
CA TYR A 252 1.81 26.68 3.31
C TYR A 252 1.50 28.16 3.10
N SER A 253 1.45 28.91 4.17
CA SER A 253 1.69 30.36 4.10
C SER A 253 3.08 30.61 4.68
N PHE A 254 3.95 31.28 3.95
CA PHE A 254 5.26 31.71 4.42
C PHE A 254 5.12 32.41 5.79
N GLY A 255 5.92 31.96 6.79
CA GLY A 255 5.96 32.60 8.10
C GLY A 255 4.89 32.13 9.09
N GLY A 256 4.59 30.82 9.16
CA GLY A 256 3.63 30.22 10.09
C GLY A 256 4.26 29.40 11.22
N GLN A 257 3.50 29.22 12.31
CA GLN A 257 3.79 28.22 13.35
C GLN A 257 2.80 27.07 13.21
N PHE A 258 3.32 25.86 13.00
CA PHE A 258 2.53 24.65 12.79
C PHE A 258 3.04 23.52 13.69
N ASP A 259 2.27 22.48 13.80
CA ASP A 259 2.76 21.17 14.22
C ASP A 259 2.99 20.33 12.97
N ALA A 260 3.88 19.33 13.02
CA ALA A 260 4.11 18.41 11.94
C ALA A 260 3.51 17.04 12.28
N TYR A 261 2.84 16.42 11.32
CA TYR A 261 2.31 15.07 11.52
C TYR A 261 2.80 14.14 10.42
N ILE A 262 3.56 13.11 10.83
CA ILE A 262 3.99 12.04 9.95
C ILE A 262 2.81 11.07 9.85
N ALA A 263 2.07 11.17 8.75
CA ALA A 263 0.84 10.44 8.55
C ALA A 263 1.11 8.95 8.34
N MET A 264 2.11 8.66 7.50
CA MET A 264 2.49 7.30 7.16
C MET A 264 4.00 7.19 6.97
N ILE A 265 4.55 6.06 7.40
CA ILE A 265 5.84 5.53 6.98
C ILE A 265 5.61 4.08 6.61
N SER A 266 5.58 3.79 5.32
CA SER A 266 5.39 2.45 4.80
C SER A 266 6.64 1.98 4.06
N ILE A 267 7.18 0.83 4.47
CA ILE A 267 8.32 0.17 3.83
C ILE A 267 7.92 -1.27 3.58
N ASP A 268 8.06 -1.71 2.33
CA ASP A 268 7.82 -3.09 1.93
C ASP A 268 8.55 -4.04 2.90
N PRO A 269 7.85 -5.00 3.53
CA PRO A 269 8.42 -5.90 4.53
C PRO A 269 9.68 -6.64 4.07
N ASP A 270 9.80 -6.95 2.78
CA ASP A 270 10.97 -7.63 2.20
C ASP A 270 12.23 -6.75 2.22
N TYR A 271 12.06 -5.43 2.32
CA TYR A 271 13.14 -4.45 2.39
C TYR A 271 13.24 -3.76 3.75
N SER A 272 12.31 -4.05 4.67
CA SER A 272 12.24 -3.40 5.98
C SER A 272 13.51 -3.65 6.80
N SER A 273 14.25 -2.61 7.08
CA SER A 273 15.51 -2.66 7.83
C SER A 273 15.77 -1.35 8.57
N GLN A 274 16.73 -1.37 9.48
CA GLN A 274 17.15 -0.16 10.19
C GLN A 274 17.66 0.92 9.24
N ASP A 275 18.35 0.56 8.17
CA ASP A 275 18.88 1.51 7.18
C ASP A 275 17.74 2.21 6.44
N MET A 276 16.70 1.48 6.04
CA MET A 276 15.57 2.07 5.32
C MET A 276 14.81 3.09 6.18
N TYR A 277 14.50 2.75 7.44
CA TYR A 277 13.88 3.72 8.36
C TYR A 277 14.80 4.91 8.60
N MET A 278 16.10 4.70 8.74
CA MET A 278 17.04 5.79 8.95
C MET A 278 17.07 6.77 7.76
N ARG A 279 17.01 6.27 6.53
CA ARG A 279 16.92 7.11 5.31
C ARG A 279 15.69 8.01 5.32
N ILE A 280 14.54 7.47 5.75
CA ILE A 280 13.30 8.26 5.89
C ILE A 280 13.48 9.33 6.97
N PHE A 281 14.03 8.99 8.13
CA PHE A 281 14.25 9.96 9.19
C PHE A 281 15.28 11.05 8.80
N ASP A 282 16.32 10.70 8.06
CA ASP A 282 17.26 11.68 7.53
C ASP A 282 16.57 12.67 6.60
N TRP A 283 15.70 12.17 5.71
CA TRP A 283 14.89 13.03 4.84
C TRP A 283 13.93 13.91 5.65
N ILE A 284 13.22 13.37 6.65
CA ILE A 284 12.33 14.15 7.53
C ILE A 284 13.13 15.27 8.21
N PHE A 285 14.32 14.97 8.73
CA PHE A 285 15.13 15.96 9.43
C PHE A 285 15.63 17.07 8.50
N LEU A 286 16.00 16.73 7.28
CA LEU A 286 16.32 17.72 6.25
C LEU A 286 15.11 18.59 5.91
N LYS A 287 13.94 17.97 5.78
CA LYS A 287 12.69 18.69 5.48
C LYS A 287 12.34 19.68 6.59
N LEU A 288 12.41 19.27 7.83
CA LEU A 288 12.19 20.16 8.98
C LEU A 288 13.21 21.33 9.01
N SER A 289 14.46 21.08 8.61
CA SER A 289 15.47 22.12 8.51
C SER A 289 15.18 23.11 7.38
N LYS A 290 14.75 22.62 6.21
CA LYS A 290 14.33 23.42 5.08
C LYS A 290 13.12 24.30 5.44
N TRP A 291 12.13 23.76 6.11
CA TRP A 291 10.98 24.52 6.60
C TRP A 291 11.41 25.68 7.51
N LYS A 292 12.36 25.44 8.41
CA LYS A 292 12.91 26.48 9.28
C LYS A 292 13.62 27.61 8.49
N GLU A 293 14.30 27.28 7.39
CA GLU A 293 14.93 28.27 6.50
C GLU A 293 13.88 29.08 5.72
N GLU A 294 12.69 28.53 5.52
CA GLU A 294 11.53 29.14 4.86
C GLU A 294 10.60 29.88 5.85
N ASP A 295 11.09 30.17 7.09
CA ASP A 295 10.33 30.81 8.18
C ASP A 295 9.10 29.99 8.66
N ILE A 296 9.08 28.69 8.42
CA ILE A 296 8.06 27.77 8.95
C ILE A 296 8.58 27.15 10.22
N SER A 297 7.95 27.49 11.35
CA SER A 297 8.31 26.97 12.68
C SER A 297 7.43 25.77 13.02
N VAL A 298 8.06 24.63 13.34
CA VAL A 298 7.38 23.45 13.86
C VAL A 298 7.55 23.36 15.37
N ASN A 299 6.44 23.23 16.11
CA ASN A 299 6.46 23.14 17.59
C ASN A 299 6.49 21.67 18.05
N ARG A 300 5.57 20.86 17.54
CA ARG A 300 5.41 19.46 17.91
C ARG A 300 5.45 18.59 16.67
N ILE A 301 5.87 17.33 16.84
CA ILE A 301 5.88 16.33 15.78
C ILE A 301 5.13 15.11 16.26
N GLY A 302 4.13 14.69 15.51
CA GLY A 302 3.37 13.45 15.72
C GLY A 302 3.68 12.42 14.65
N VAL A 303 3.52 11.13 14.97
CA VAL A 303 3.68 10.03 14.01
C VAL A 303 2.74 8.89 14.33
N SER A 304 2.09 8.34 13.31
CA SER A 304 1.33 7.08 13.40
C SER A 304 2.26 5.90 13.15
N VAL A 305 2.25 4.94 14.06
CA VAL A 305 3.15 3.78 14.06
C VAL A 305 2.34 2.49 14.05
N TYR A 306 2.53 1.69 13.02
CA TYR A 306 1.90 0.39 12.86
C TYR A 306 2.90 -0.77 12.97
N GLN A 307 4.17 -0.51 12.76
CA GLN A 307 5.22 -1.53 12.71
C GLN A 307 6.12 -1.50 13.95
N PRO A 308 6.46 -2.67 14.56
CA PRO A 308 7.30 -2.73 15.77
C PRO A 308 8.72 -2.16 15.58
N LEU A 309 9.28 -2.24 14.39
CA LEU A 309 10.60 -1.69 14.11
C LEU A 309 10.56 -0.17 14.09
N LEU A 310 9.55 0.44 13.44
CA LEU A 310 9.33 1.89 13.46
C LEU A 310 9.12 2.40 14.89
N GLU A 311 8.40 1.65 15.72
CA GLU A 311 8.19 2.01 17.13
C GLU A 311 9.52 2.16 17.89
N LYS A 312 10.49 1.29 17.65
CA LYS A 312 11.82 1.41 18.26
C LYS A 312 12.56 2.67 17.79
N PHE A 313 12.41 3.02 16.52
CA PHE A 313 13.01 4.22 15.95
C PHE A 313 12.45 5.48 16.59
N VAL A 314 11.16 5.68 16.58
CA VAL A 314 10.53 6.89 17.14
C VAL A 314 10.87 7.07 18.61
N LYS A 315 10.89 5.98 19.39
CA LYS A 315 11.33 6.02 20.80
C LYS A 315 12.79 6.44 20.95
N SER A 316 13.67 6.01 20.04
CA SER A 316 15.10 6.38 20.12
C SER A 316 15.34 7.87 19.86
N PHE A 317 14.45 8.52 19.13
CA PHE A 317 14.45 9.97 18.89
C PHE A 317 13.72 10.78 19.97
N GLY A 318 13.21 10.12 21.01
CA GLY A 318 12.58 10.79 22.14
C GLY A 318 11.09 11.05 21.96
N PHE A 319 10.43 10.36 21.03
CA PHE A 319 8.98 10.41 20.94
C PHE A 319 8.33 9.61 22.07
N GLU A 320 7.26 10.15 22.63
CA GLU A 320 6.49 9.57 23.73
C GLU A 320 5.13 9.10 23.22
N TYR A 321 4.66 7.94 23.69
CA TYR A 321 3.34 7.42 23.33
C TYR A 321 2.24 8.35 23.84
N ALA A 322 1.32 8.72 22.95
CA ALA A 322 0.17 9.56 23.28
C ALA A 322 -1.14 8.77 23.32
N CYS A 323 -1.47 8.04 22.26
CA CYS A 323 -2.73 7.31 22.12
C CYS A 323 -2.64 6.19 21.07
N THR A 324 -3.76 5.50 20.87
CA THR A 324 -3.98 4.64 19.71
C THR A 324 -5.04 5.29 18.83
N ASN A 325 -4.77 5.44 17.54
CA ASN A 325 -5.69 6.04 16.58
C ASN A 325 -6.82 5.05 16.16
N PRO A 326 -7.88 5.51 15.46
CA PRO A 326 -9.00 4.66 15.07
C PRO A 326 -8.60 3.44 14.20
N ALA A 327 -7.53 3.54 13.41
CA ALA A 327 -7.00 2.43 12.62
C ALA A 327 -6.05 1.50 13.42
N GLY A 328 -5.98 1.64 14.74
CA GLY A 328 -5.17 0.81 15.62
C GLY A 328 -3.68 1.14 15.64
N GLY A 329 -3.24 2.17 14.93
CA GLY A 329 -1.87 2.68 14.97
C GLY A 329 -1.57 3.40 16.29
N LYS A 330 -0.37 3.21 16.82
CA LYS A 330 0.10 3.93 18.00
C LYS A 330 0.58 5.32 17.58
N VAL A 331 0.06 6.36 18.23
CA VAL A 331 0.50 7.73 17.99
C VAL A 331 1.60 8.08 19.00
N TYR A 332 2.72 8.53 18.48
CA TYR A 332 3.84 9.03 19.25
C TYR A 332 4.06 10.49 18.95
N VAL A 333 4.45 11.28 19.97
CA VAL A 333 4.61 12.73 19.86
C VAL A 333 5.91 13.16 20.54
N THR A 334 6.58 14.16 19.97
CA THR A 334 7.70 14.88 20.61
C THR A 334 7.57 16.38 20.37
N GLU A 335 8.22 17.17 21.20
CA GLU A 335 8.42 18.60 20.96
C GLU A 335 9.69 18.82 20.14
N MET A 336 9.70 19.80 19.26
CA MET A 336 10.84 20.08 18.39
C MET A 336 12.11 20.35 19.18
N ASP A 337 12.02 21.08 20.31
CA ASP A 337 13.16 21.33 21.19
C ASP A 337 13.73 20.04 21.80
N LYS A 338 12.88 19.09 22.19
CA LYS A 338 13.31 17.78 22.69
C LYS A 338 14.00 16.96 21.61
N LEU A 339 13.46 17.00 20.37
CA LEU A 339 14.07 16.33 19.22
C LEU A 339 15.45 16.91 18.91
N ILE A 340 15.59 18.24 18.86
CA ILE A 340 16.88 18.92 18.64
C ILE A 340 17.89 18.61 19.75
N ALA A 341 17.41 18.46 20.99
CA ALA A 341 18.26 18.07 22.12
C ALA A 341 18.71 16.60 22.08
N ASN A 342 18.02 15.75 21.31
CA ASN A 342 18.30 14.31 21.23
C ASN A 342 19.69 14.05 20.62
N ALA A 343 20.48 13.17 21.27
CA ALA A 343 21.85 12.89 20.86
C ALA A 343 21.94 12.20 19.48
N LEU A 344 20.96 11.32 19.18
CA LEU A 344 20.91 10.62 17.88
C LEU A 344 20.56 11.58 16.76
N TYR A 345 19.55 12.46 16.96
CA TYR A 345 19.22 13.52 16.01
C TYR A 345 20.43 14.38 15.70
N ARG A 346 21.12 14.91 16.74
CA ARG A 346 22.32 15.75 16.55
C ARG A 346 23.48 15.04 15.84
N LYS A 347 23.62 13.74 16.07
CA LYS A 347 24.61 12.93 15.34
C LYS A 347 24.25 12.84 13.87
N ARG A 348 22.99 12.59 13.54
CA ARG A 348 22.53 12.47 12.15
C ARG A 348 22.66 13.78 11.39
N MET A 349 22.20 14.88 11.95
CA MET A 349 22.30 16.23 11.35
C MET A 349 23.73 16.71 11.09
N LYS A 350 24.75 16.01 11.61
CA LYS A 350 26.17 16.27 11.25
C LYS A 350 26.65 15.41 10.07
N CYS A 351 25.91 14.37 9.73
CA CYS A 351 26.27 13.42 8.67
C CYS A 351 25.50 13.69 7.37
N VAL A 352 24.43 14.46 7.45
CA VAL A 352 23.57 14.91 6.36
C VAL A 352 23.90 16.38 6.09
#